data_c0ca9598ed817670235c1acc00c635f7
#
_entry.id   c0ca9598ed817670235c1acc00c635f7
#
_cell.length_a   1.000
_cell.length_b   1.000
_cell.length_c   1.000
_cell.angle_alpha   90.00
_cell.angle_beta   90.00
_cell.angle_gamma   90.00
#
_symmetry.space_group_name_H-M   'P 1'
#
loop_
_entity.id
_entity.type
_entity.pdbx_description
1 polymer ?
#
loop_
_entity_poly.entity_id
_entity_poly.type
_entity_poly.pdbx_seq_one_letter_code
_entity_poly.pdbx_strand_id
1 'polypeptide(L)'
;METVGRYRLVRRIGAGSFATVWLGRDDDLDVDVAVKILADNWAGNDNVRNRFLAEARLMRRIRDPRVVRVYDIGSLPDGRPYFVMDHCDAGSLQDLRREPTDPATALHLCAEACRALAVVHRAQVVHRDVTPGNLLLDRSSGSLRVMLADLGVAKEMVEQAGATMTAGTPAYMAPEQATGDPLGPRSDLYAMACVTYAVLTGQPPFPVRSVQDLLRRPPGTMPPLLSPVLGTPPRLDEVLIAALSFDPALRPPSAEIMAEELDRAAAQLPMPERIQSTQVRPRLAGPLPDGQLPGGPPPHWPHSVSIPPTPTSLPPTTHPSGISQVHGPLPVAEEDDTPLWQHWTLVGLIALLVFLGVIALTIVALG
;
A
#
# COMPACT_ATOMS: atom_id res chain seq x y z
N MET A 1 -15.06 21.89 -22.41
CA MET A 1 -14.28 20.70 -22.03
C MET A 1 -13.15 21.18 -21.15
N GLU A 2 -12.95 20.52 -20.02
CA GLU A 2 -11.90 20.93 -19.07
C GLU A 2 -10.57 20.31 -19.51
N THR A 3 -9.52 21.12 -19.55
CA THR A 3 -8.16 20.69 -19.94
C THR A 3 -7.19 20.89 -18.80
N VAL A 4 -6.24 19.96 -18.66
CA VAL A 4 -5.14 20.01 -17.68
C VAL A 4 -3.84 19.91 -18.45
N GLY A 5 -3.10 21.03 -18.56
CA GLY A 5 -2.00 21.10 -19.52
C GLY A 5 -2.49 20.85 -20.95
N ARG A 6 -1.87 19.90 -21.65
CA ARG A 6 -2.30 19.46 -23.00
C ARG A 6 -3.35 18.35 -22.99
N TYR A 7 -3.69 17.81 -21.81
CA TYR A 7 -4.57 16.66 -21.66
C TYR A 7 -6.02 17.11 -21.52
N ARG A 8 -6.90 16.59 -22.37
CA ARG A 8 -8.34 16.84 -22.31
C ARG A 8 -8.98 15.85 -21.35
N LEU A 9 -9.62 16.34 -20.28
CA LEU A 9 -10.32 15.49 -19.32
C LEU A 9 -11.63 14.96 -19.95
N VAL A 10 -11.82 13.64 -19.87
CA VAL A 10 -12.98 12.95 -20.45
C VAL A 10 -14.01 12.64 -19.37
N ARG A 11 -13.62 11.90 -18.33
CA ARG A 11 -14.47 11.54 -17.19
C ARG A 11 -13.63 11.19 -15.97
N ARG A 12 -14.23 11.32 -14.80
CA ARG A 12 -13.60 10.84 -13.57
C ARG A 12 -13.66 9.32 -13.51
N ILE A 13 -12.53 8.67 -13.19
CA ILE A 13 -12.39 7.22 -13.07
C ILE A 13 -12.10 6.78 -11.64
N GLY A 14 -11.66 7.71 -10.76
CA GLY A 14 -11.43 7.44 -9.36
C GLY A 14 -11.60 8.68 -8.49
N ALA A 15 -11.98 8.47 -7.21
CA ALA A 15 -12.01 9.51 -6.19
C ALA A 15 -11.55 8.91 -4.87
N GLY A 16 -10.47 9.44 -4.34
CA GLY A 16 -9.94 9.14 -3.02
C GLY A 16 -9.95 10.38 -2.12
N SER A 17 -9.57 10.23 -0.86
CA SER A 17 -9.48 11.32 0.11
C SER A 17 -8.38 12.34 -0.21
N PHE A 18 -7.36 11.97 -0.95
CA PHE A 18 -6.22 12.83 -1.29
C PHE A 18 -6.24 13.34 -2.71
N ALA A 19 -6.84 12.61 -3.63
CA ALA A 19 -6.79 12.92 -5.05
C ALA A 19 -8.01 12.41 -5.79
N THR A 20 -8.28 13.02 -6.93
CA THR A 20 -9.18 12.51 -7.95
C THR A 20 -8.40 12.02 -9.16
N VAL A 21 -8.86 10.93 -9.78
CA VAL A 21 -8.25 10.37 -11.00
C VAL A 21 -9.23 10.51 -12.15
N TRP A 22 -8.76 11.07 -13.25
CA TRP A 22 -9.53 11.31 -14.45
C TRP A 22 -8.97 10.50 -15.63
N LEU A 23 -9.83 9.96 -16.44
CA LEU A 23 -9.48 9.58 -17.80
C LEU A 23 -9.24 10.86 -18.59
N GLY A 24 -8.05 11.00 -19.12
CA GLY A 24 -7.64 12.08 -20.01
C GLY A 24 -7.28 11.55 -21.38
N ARG A 25 -7.30 12.43 -22.38
CA ARG A 25 -6.84 12.17 -23.75
C ARG A 25 -5.69 13.10 -24.08
N ASP A 26 -4.58 12.56 -24.51
CA ASP A 26 -3.51 13.29 -25.19
C ASP A 26 -3.87 13.32 -26.69
N ASP A 27 -4.44 14.44 -27.12
CA ASP A 27 -4.90 14.57 -28.51
C ASP A 27 -3.75 14.67 -29.51
N ASP A 28 -2.52 15.05 -29.07
CA ASP A 28 -1.32 15.09 -29.93
C ASP A 28 -0.79 13.69 -30.21
N LEU A 29 -0.84 12.80 -29.23
CA LEU A 29 -0.33 11.43 -29.34
C LEU A 29 -1.45 10.40 -29.62
N ASP A 30 -2.70 10.84 -29.60
CA ASP A 30 -3.90 9.99 -29.80
C ASP A 30 -3.97 8.81 -28.82
N VAL A 31 -3.63 9.06 -27.53
CA VAL A 31 -3.63 8.03 -26.46
C VAL A 31 -4.45 8.45 -25.25
N ASP A 32 -5.05 7.46 -24.60
CA ASP A 32 -5.70 7.64 -23.30
C ASP A 32 -4.67 7.60 -22.17
N VAL A 33 -4.84 8.50 -21.20
CA VAL A 33 -3.99 8.63 -20.02
C VAL A 33 -4.84 8.74 -18.76
N ALA A 34 -4.27 8.42 -17.61
CA ALA A 34 -4.86 8.75 -16.32
C ALA A 34 -4.23 10.04 -15.77
N VAL A 35 -5.07 10.99 -15.36
CA VAL A 35 -4.62 12.25 -14.75
C VAL A 35 -5.04 12.25 -13.28
N LYS A 36 -4.06 12.14 -12.37
CA LYS A 36 -4.29 12.19 -10.92
C LYS A 36 -4.07 13.62 -10.44
N ILE A 37 -5.08 14.21 -9.82
CA ILE A 37 -5.12 15.62 -9.39
C ILE A 37 -5.28 15.65 -7.88
N LEU A 38 -4.48 16.43 -7.15
CA LEU A 38 -4.63 16.63 -5.71
C LEU A 38 -6.03 17.21 -5.41
N ALA A 39 -6.69 16.68 -4.39
CA ALA A 39 -8.02 17.15 -4.00
C ALA A 39 -7.96 18.56 -3.39
N ASP A 40 -9.03 19.34 -3.59
CA ASP A 40 -9.14 20.76 -3.22
C ASP A 40 -8.85 21.04 -1.75
N ASN A 41 -9.36 20.19 -0.86
CA ASN A 41 -9.18 20.30 0.58
C ASN A 41 -7.72 20.21 1.05
N TRP A 42 -6.82 19.77 0.17
CA TRP A 42 -5.38 19.67 0.44
C TRP A 42 -4.54 20.71 -0.30
N ALA A 43 -5.17 21.60 -1.10
CA ALA A 43 -4.48 22.60 -1.91
C ALA A 43 -3.53 23.50 -1.10
N GLY A 44 -3.94 23.91 0.11
CA GLY A 44 -3.17 24.77 1.02
C GLY A 44 -2.19 24.01 1.94
N ASN A 45 -2.06 22.67 1.82
CA ASN A 45 -1.17 21.90 2.68
C ASN A 45 0.12 21.51 1.92
N ASP A 46 1.20 22.27 2.15
CA ASP A 46 2.48 22.06 1.46
C ASP A 46 3.08 20.66 1.71
N ASN A 47 2.88 20.09 2.89
CA ASN A 47 3.38 18.76 3.19
C ASN A 47 2.68 17.70 2.33
N VAL A 48 1.36 17.75 2.19
CA VAL A 48 0.59 16.83 1.35
C VAL A 48 0.95 17.04 -0.12
N ARG A 49 1.08 18.30 -0.56
CA ARG A 49 1.53 18.63 -1.94
C ARG A 49 2.91 18.03 -2.26
N ASN A 50 3.88 18.23 -1.37
CA ASN A 50 5.25 17.73 -1.56
C ASN A 50 5.28 16.20 -1.64
N ARG A 51 4.48 15.49 -0.86
CA ARG A 51 4.39 14.03 -0.90
C ARG A 51 3.69 13.52 -2.13
N PHE A 52 2.61 14.16 -2.55
CA PHE A 52 1.95 13.86 -3.82
C PHE A 52 2.94 13.92 -5.00
N LEU A 53 3.79 14.95 -5.02
CA LEU A 53 4.85 15.08 -6.02
C LEU A 53 6.00 14.09 -5.80
N ALA A 54 6.33 13.74 -4.56
CA ALA A 54 7.35 12.73 -4.26
C ALA A 54 6.91 11.34 -4.73
N GLU A 55 5.64 10.98 -4.55
CA GLU A 55 5.04 9.75 -5.08
C GLU A 55 5.20 9.67 -6.60
N ALA A 56 4.81 10.72 -7.32
CA ALA A 56 4.94 10.77 -8.77
C ALA A 56 6.40 10.63 -9.23
N ARG A 57 7.34 11.30 -8.54
CA ARG A 57 8.78 11.19 -8.83
C ARG A 57 9.34 9.81 -8.57
N LEU A 58 8.87 9.16 -7.50
CA LEU A 58 9.28 7.81 -7.14
C LEU A 58 8.78 6.79 -8.18
N MET A 59 7.49 6.85 -8.54
CA MET A 59 6.92 6.01 -9.60
C MET A 59 7.66 6.17 -10.93
N ARG A 60 8.03 7.42 -11.31
CA ARG A 60 8.79 7.68 -12.54
C ARG A 60 10.19 7.05 -12.56
N ARG A 61 10.81 6.81 -11.39
CA ARG A 61 12.14 6.16 -11.28
C ARG A 61 12.06 4.66 -11.48
N ILE A 62 10.93 4.04 -11.14
CA ILE A 62 10.72 2.60 -11.30
C ILE A 62 10.34 2.33 -12.76
N ARG A 63 11.25 1.69 -13.52
CA ARG A 63 11.06 1.39 -14.94
C ARG A 63 10.81 -0.09 -15.12
N ASP A 64 9.59 -0.52 -14.83
CA ASP A 64 9.15 -1.91 -15.04
C ASP A 64 7.70 -1.88 -15.57
N PRO A 65 7.34 -2.74 -16.54
CA PRO A 65 6.00 -2.77 -17.11
C PRO A 65 4.90 -3.23 -16.13
N ARG A 66 5.28 -3.71 -14.95
CA ARG A 66 4.35 -4.08 -13.87
C ARG A 66 3.99 -2.93 -12.94
N VAL A 67 4.62 -1.76 -13.12
CA VAL A 67 4.35 -0.57 -12.31
C VAL A 67 3.84 0.53 -13.22
N VAL A 68 2.74 1.18 -12.83
CA VAL A 68 2.15 2.30 -13.56
C VAL A 68 3.19 3.40 -13.76
N ARG A 69 3.41 3.78 -15.00
CA ARG A 69 4.44 4.76 -15.38
C ARG A 69 3.88 6.17 -15.33
N VAL A 70 4.59 7.08 -14.68
CA VAL A 70 4.30 8.51 -14.70
C VAL A 70 5.01 9.16 -15.90
N TYR A 71 4.27 9.91 -16.71
CA TYR A 71 4.75 10.60 -17.91
C TYR A 71 5.07 12.05 -17.64
N ASP A 72 4.17 12.77 -16.95
CA ASP A 72 4.24 14.20 -16.77
C ASP A 72 3.77 14.64 -15.38
N ILE A 73 4.25 15.81 -14.94
CA ILE A 73 3.89 16.43 -13.66
C ILE A 73 3.67 17.91 -13.92
N GLY A 74 2.56 18.46 -13.44
CA GLY A 74 2.24 19.87 -13.62
C GLY A 74 1.43 20.44 -12.47
N SER A 75 0.94 21.67 -12.65
CA SER A 75 0.05 22.36 -11.72
C SER A 75 -1.13 22.96 -12.45
N LEU A 76 -2.28 22.91 -11.83
CA LEU A 76 -3.49 23.62 -12.28
C LEU A 76 -3.35 25.13 -12.09
N PRO A 77 -4.21 25.96 -12.71
CA PRO A 77 -4.23 27.42 -12.49
C PRO A 77 -4.45 27.82 -11.02
N ASP A 78 -5.15 27.00 -10.23
CA ASP A 78 -5.38 27.16 -8.80
C ASP A 78 -4.18 26.71 -7.95
N GLY A 79 -3.09 26.25 -8.58
CA GLY A 79 -1.87 25.80 -7.93
C GLY A 79 -1.87 24.34 -7.48
N ARG A 80 -2.96 23.58 -7.59
CA ARG A 80 -2.97 22.16 -7.26
C ARG A 80 -2.08 21.35 -8.20
N PRO A 81 -1.21 20.48 -7.67
CA PRO A 81 -0.41 19.61 -8.51
C PRO A 81 -1.25 18.49 -9.14
N TYR A 82 -0.85 18.07 -10.32
CA TYR A 82 -1.32 16.87 -10.98
C TYR A 82 -0.14 16.08 -11.55
N PHE A 83 -0.36 14.81 -11.81
CA PHE A 83 0.52 14.02 -12.65
C PHE A 83 -0.25 13.13 -13.61
N VAL A 84 0.40 12.81 -14.72
CA VAL A 84 -0.15 12.02 -15.82
C VAL A 84 0.55 10.68 -15.86
N MET A 85 -0.23 9.61 -15.99
CA MET A 85 0.27 8.23 -15.90
C MET A 85 -0.46 7.29 -16.86
N ASP A 86 -0.01 6.04 -16.94
CA ASP A 86 -0.69 4.99 -17.69
C ASP A 86 -2.18 4.93 -17.33
N HIS A 87 -3.03 4.79 -18.34
CA HIS A 87 -4.42 4.40 -18.19
C HIS A 87 -4.53 2.88 -18.35
N CYS A 88 -5.01 2.18 -17.34
CA CYS A 88 -5.30 0.76 -17.37
C CYS A 88 -6.78 0.56 -17.72
N ASP A 89 -7.06 -0.19 -18.80
CA ASP A 89 -8.37 -0.24 -19.43
C ASP A 89 -9.31 -1.33 -18.91
N ALA A 90 -8.81 -2.26 -18.07
CA ALA A 90 -9.53 -3.44 -17.61
C ALA A 90 -9.96 -3.39 -16.13
N GLY A 91 -9.95 -2.21 -15.50
CA GLY A 91 -10.35 -2.04 -14.10
C GLY A 91 -9.25 -2.41 -13.11
N SER A 92 -9.60 -3.11 -12.03
CA SER A 92 -8.70 -3.45 -10.92
C SER A 92 -9.06 -4.81 -10.30
N LEU A 93 -8.22 -5.33 -9.41
CA LEU A 93 -8.58 -6.51 -8.59
C LEU A 93 -9.78 -6.25 -7.67
N GLN A 94 -10.10 -4.98 -7.38
CA GLN A 94 -11.32 -4.61 -6.65
C GLN A 94 -12.58 -4.96 -7.44
N ASP A 95 -12.53 -4.84 -8.75
CA ASP A 95 -13.66 -5.17 -9.64
C ASP A 95 -13.79 -6.68 -9.76
N LEU A 96 -12.67 -7.40 -9.92
CA LEU A 96 -12.68 -8.88 -9.87
C LEU A 96 -13.22 -9.44 -8.56
N ARG A 97 -12.99 -8.76 -7.44
CA ARG A 97 -13.55 -9.18 -6.16
C ARG A 97 -15.08 -9.19 -6.17
N ARG A 98 -15.70 -8.34 -6.98
CA ARG A 98 -17.16 -8.21 -7.08
C ARG A 98 -17.78 -9.19 -8.06
N GLU A 99 -16.99 -9.73 -8.96
CA GLU A 99 -17.45 -10.65 -10.01
C GLU A 99 -16.91 -12.07 -9.75
N PRO A 100 -17.69 -13.12 -10.05
CA PRO A 100 -17.21 -14.48 -10.00
C PRO A 100 -16.00 -14.65 -10.91
N THR A 101 -14.85 -14.96 -10.35
CA THR A 101 -13.61 -15.21 -11.08
C THR A 101 -13.14 -16.62 -10.78
N ASP A 102 -12.70 -17.34 -11.80
CA ASP A 102 -12.09 -18.64 -11.63
C ASP A 102 -10.89 -18.57 -10.66
N PRO A 103 -10.81 -19.48 -9.66
CA PRO A 103 -9.74 -19.42 -8.65
C PRO A 103 -8.33 -19.51 -9.23
N ALA A 104 -8.09 -20.28 -10.30
CA ALA A 104 -6.77 -20.37 -10.93
C ALA A 104 -6.37 -19.02 -11.56
N THR A 105 -7.28 -18.38 -12.29
CA THR A 105 -7.09 -17.03 -12.85
C THR A 105 -6.85 -16.00 -11.74
N ALA A 106 -7.66 -16.03 -10.68
CA ALA A 106 -7.51 -15.12 -9.54
C ALA A 106 -6.14 -15.26 -8.87
N LEU A 107 -5.68 -16.49 -8.63
CA LEU A 107 -4.34 -16.77 -8.05
C LEU A 107 -3.22 -16.33 -8.99
N HIS A 108 -3.33 -16.55 -10.29
CA HIS A 108 -2.34 -16.10 -11.26
C HIS A 108 -2.19 -14.58 -11.25
N LEU A 109 -3.30 -13.83 -11.27
CA LEU A 109 -3.27 -12.37 -11.18
C LEU A 109 -2.71 -11.88 -9.84
N CYS A 110 -3.00 -12.56 -8.72
CA CYS A 110 -2.38 -12.25 -7.44
C CYS A 110 -0.87 -12.55 -7.43
N ALA A 111 -0.41 -13.61 -8.12
CA ALA A 111 1.01 -13.87 -8.31
C ALA A 111 1.70 -12.78 -9.14
N GLU A 112 1.05 -12.29 -10.21
CA GLU A 112 1.56 -11.12 -10.95
C GLU A 112 1.66 -9.87 -10.10
N ALA A 113 0.65 -9.60 -9.24
CA ALA A 113 0.70 -8.51 -8.27
C ALA A 113 1.88 -8.65 -7.30
N CYS A 114 2.17 -9.85 -6.80
CA CYS A 114 3.36 -10.11 -5.98
C CYS A 114 4.66 -9.81 -6.76
N ARG A 115 4.74 -10.16 -8.04
CA ARG A 115 5.90 -9.82 -8.88
C ARG A 115 6.05 -8.32 -9.10
N ALA A 116 4.94 -7.58 -9.20
CA ALA A 116 4.96 -6.13 -9.26
C ALA A 116 5.48 -5.52 -7.93
N LEU A 117 5.05 -6.04 -6.78
CA LEU A 117 5.58 -5.66 -5.48
C LEU A 117 7.08 -5.95 -5.36
N ALA A 118 7.54 -7.10 -5.87
CA ALA A 118 8.95 -7.45 -5.86
C ALA A 118 9.82 -6.43 -6.62
N VAL A 119 9.32 -5.84 -7.70
CA VAL A 119 10.00 -4.74 -8.42
C VAL A 119 10.18 -3.53 -7.50
N VAL A 120 9.13 -3.13 -6.79
CA VAL A 120 9.14 -1.99 -5.88
C VAL A 120 10.08 -2.25 -4.68
N HIS A 121 10.03 -3.47 -4.11
CA HIS A 121 10.91 -3.86 -3.01
C HIS A 121 12.40 -3.87 -3.41
N ARG A 122 12.74 -4.33 -4.63
CA ARG A 122 14.12 -4.23 -5.16
C ARG A 122 14.59 -2.77 -5.33
N ALA A 123 13.67 -1.85 -5.58
CA ALA A 123 13.97 -0.42 -5.57
C ALA A 123 14.06 0.19 -4.15
N GLN A 124 14.09 -0.67 -3.11
CA GLN A 124 14.15 -0.28 -1.69
C GLN A 124 12.96 0.58 -1.25
N VAL A 125 11.78 0.32 -1.83
CA VAL A 125 10.52 1.00 -1.51
C VAL A 125 9.55 -0.01 -0.92
N VAL A 126 8.88 0.37 0.17
CA VAL A 126 7.72 -0.33 0.72
C VAL A 126 6.47 0.38 0.23
N HIS A 127 5.50 -0.37 -0.29
CA HIS A 127 4.29 0.20 -0.90
C HIS A 127 3.33 0.81 0.12
N ARG A 128 3.13 0.15 1.28
CA ARG A 128 2.34 0.61 2.45
C ARG A 128 0.83 0.71 2.23
N ASP A 129 0.34 0.64 0.99
CA ASP A 129 -1.07 0.75 0.64
C ASP A 129 -1.49 -0.30 -0.41
N VAL A 130 -1.12 -1.55 -0.18
CA VAL A 130 -1.54 -2.66 -1.05
C VAL A 130 -3.02 -2.96 -0.80
N THR A 131 -3.85 -2.59 -1.77
CA THR A 131 -5.29 -2.84 -1.77
C THR A 131 -5.73 -3.35 -3.13
N PRO A 132 -6.88 -4.02 -3.25
CA PRO A 132 -7.35 -4.48 -4.56
C PRO A 132 -7.56 -3.35 -5.57
N GLY A 133 -7.83 -2.12 -5.11
CA GLY A 133 -8.02 -0.94 -5.97
C GLY A 133 -6.73 -0.38 -6.56
N ASN A 134 -5.57 -0.63 -5.91
CA ASN A 134 -4.26 -0.18 -6.37
C ASN A 134 -3.54 -1.22 -7.26
N LEU A 135 -4.18 -2.36 -7.51
CA LEU A 135 -3.73 -3.43 -8.41
C LEU A 135 -4.60 -3.38 -9.67
N LEU A 136 -4.15 -2.56 -10.63
CA LEU A 136 -4.90 -2.27 -11.85
C LEU A 136 -4.73 -3.40 -12.87
N LEU A 137 -5.72 -3.53 -13.72
CA LEU A 137 -5.76 -4.52 -14.80
C LEU A 137 -5.66 -3.81 -16.15
N ASP A 138 -4.79 -4.29 -17.00
CA ASP A 138 -4.53 -3.74 -18.32
C ASP A 138 -4.55 -4.81 -19.40
N ARG A 139 -5.19 -4.53 -20.54
CA ARG A 139 -5.24 -5.39 -21.73
C ARG A 139 -4.59 -4.77 -22.96
N SER A 140 -4.03 -3.59 -22.85
CA SER A 140 -3.46 -2.85 -24.00
C SER A 140 -2.40 -3.65 -24.77
N SER A 141 -1.73 -4.61 -24.12
CA SER A 141 -0.75 -5.53 -24.72
C SER A 141 -1.34 -6.81 -25.33
N GLY A 142 -2.69 -6.97 -25.35
CA GLY A 142 -3.38 -8.15 -25.86
C GLY A 142 -3.60 -9.28 -24.84
N SER A 143 -2.90 -9.28 -23.70
CA SER A 143 -3.12 -10.18 -22.57
C SER A 143 -3.48 -9.37 -21.32
N LEU A 144 -4.32 -9.95 -20.44
CA LEU A 144 -4.64 -9.33 -19.15
C LEU A 144 -3.41 -9.42 -18.26
N ARG A 145 -2.98 -8.28 -17.71
CA ARG A 145 -1.83 -8.17 -16.79
C ARG A 145 -2.16 -7.27 -15.60
N VAL A 146 -1.44 -7.43 -14.51
CA VAL A 146 -1.55 -6.58 -13.33
C VAL A 146 -0.50 -5.49 -13.37
N MET A 147 -0.92 -4.25 -13.09
CA MET A 147 -0.05 -3.10 -12.92
C MET A 147 -0.26 -2.49 -11.53
N LEU A 148 0.84 -2.30 -10.80
CA LEU A 148 0.84 -1.70 -9.46
C LEU A 148 0.80 -0.18 -9.57
N ALA A 149 -0.18 0.43 -8.91
CA ALA A 149 -0.39 1.87 -8.86
C ALA A 149 -0.29 2.40 -7.42
N ASP A 150 -0.13 3.70 -7.27
CA ASP A 150 -0.30 4.44 -6.01
C ASP A 150 0.60 3.94 -4.86
N LEU A 151 1.88 4.28 -4.92
CA LEU A 151 2.81 4.07 -3.80
C LEU A 151 2.37 4.96 -2.62
N GLY A 152 1.98 4.37 -1.49
CA GLY A 152 1.32 5.04 -0.36
C GLY A 152 2.13 6.12 0.38
N VAL A 153 3.00 6.85 -0.31
CA VAL A 153 3.88 7.90 0.23
C VAL A 153 3.07 9.05 0.86
N ALA A 154 1.91 9.36 0.29
CA ALA A 154 1.06 10.44 0.80
C ALA A 154 0.33 10.08 2.11
N LYS A 155 0.06 8.80 2.37
CA LYS A 155 -0.66 8.33 3.58
C LYS A 155 0.17 8.40 4.85
N GLU A 156 1.48 8.20 4.76
CA GLU A 156 2.39 8.11 5.92
C GLU A 156 2.28 9.31 6.89
N MET A 157 2.01 10.52 6.40
CA MET A 157 1.95 11.71 7.27
C MET A 157 0.64 11.91 7.98
N VAL A 158 -0.44 11.50 7.37
CA VAL A 158 -1.75 11.69 7.99
C VAL A 158 -1.89 10.74 9.16
N GLU A 159 -1.29 9.55 9.03
CA GLU A 159 -1.15 8.59 10.11
C GLU A 159 -0.26 9.14 11.23
N GLN A 160 0.89 9.77 10.90
CA GLN A 160 1.80 10.40 11.87
C GLN A 160 1.23 11.67 12.52
N ALA A 161 0.34 12.41 11.85
CA ALA A 161 -0.29 13.63 12.37
C ALA A 161 -1.44 13.36 13.34
N GLY A 162 -1.73 12.11 13.71
CA GLY A 162 -2.81 11.76 14.65
C GLY A 162 -4.21 12.06 14.11
N ALA A 163 -4.33 12.46 12.84
CA ALA A 163 -5.62 12.59 12.21
C ALA A 163 -6.18 11.17 12.04
N THR A 164 -7.27 10.88 12.70
CA THR A 164 -8.06 9.65 12.58
C THR A 164 -8.59 9.58 11.15
N MET A 165 -7.69 9.22 10.20
CA MET A 165 -8.09 9.07 8.82
C MET A 165 -8.65 7.68 8.60
N THR A 166 -9.94 7.66 8.36
CA THR A 166 -10.67 6.57 7.69
C THR A 166 -10.19 6.36 6.23
N ALA A 167 -9.02 6.89 5.87
CA ALA A 167 -8.50 6.91 4.51
C ALA A 167 -7.53 5.75 4.22
N GLY A 168 -7.90 4.58 4.55
CA GLY A 168 -7.33 3.31 4.16
C GLY A 168 -8.37 2.26 4.49
N THR A 169 -8.43 1.15 3.78
CA THR A 169 -9.34 0.08 4.18
C THR A 169 -8.61 -0.73 5.25
N PRO A 170 -8.91 -0.58 6.56
CA PRO A 170 -8.16 -1.24 7.64
C PRO A 170 -8.08 -2.75 7.49
N ALA A 171 -8.98 -3.33 6.69
CA ALA A 171 -9.05 -4.74 6.38
C ALA A 171 -7.82 -5.31 5.63
N TYR A 172 -6.97 -4.45 5.06
CA TYR A 172 -5.73 -4.84 4.37
C TYR A 172 -4.46 -4.36 5.11
N MET A 173 -4.63 -3.61 6.20
CA MET A 173 -3.54 -3.02 6.97
C MET A 173 -2.80 -4.10 7.77
N ALA A 174 -1.48 -4.10 7.73
CA ALA A 174 -0.65 -4.98 8.55
C ALA A 174 -0.67 -4.54 10.03
N PRO A 175 -0.58 -5.47 11.00
CA PRO A 175 -0.59 -5.14 12.43
C PRO A 175 0.45 -4.10 12.83
N GLU A 176 1.69 -4.23 12.35
CA GLU A 176 2.78 -3.29 12.61
C GLU A 176 2.51 -1.89 12.06
N GLN A 177 1.72 -1.76 11.00
CA GLN A 177 1.30 -0.47 10.48
C GLN A 177 0.30 0.21 11.42
N ALA A 178 -0.56 -0.58 12.07
CA ALA A 178 -1.53 -0.07 13.04
C ALA A 178 -0.89 0.32 14.38
N THR A 179 0.22 -0.34 14.79
CA THR A 179 0.96 -0.03 16.01
C THR A 179 2.01 1.07 15.82
N GLY A 180 2.33 1.44 14.57
CA GLY A 180 3.39 2.41 14.26
C GLY A 180 4.80 1.82 14.34
N ASP A 181 4.92 0.50 14.32
CA ASP A 181 6.21 -0.19 14.28
C ASP A 181 6.88 -0.01 12.91
N PRO A 182 8.20 -0.27 12.80
CA PRO A 182 8.93 -0.13 11.54
C PRO A 182 8.33 -1.00 10.43
N LEU A 183 8.00 -0.38 9.29
CA LEU A 183 7.42 -1.05 8.14
C LEU A 183 8.52 -1.60 7.22
N GLY A 184 8.26 -2.77 6.65
CA GLY A 184 9.15 -3.43 5.71
C GLY A 184 8.39 -4.08 4.55
N PRO A 185 9.11 -4.70 3.59
CA PRO A 185 8.50 -5.44 2.49
C PRO A 185 7.47 -6.49 2.94
N ARG A 186 7.66 -7.09 4.11
CA ARG A 186 6.74 -8.08 4.68
C ARG A 186 5.40 -7.51 5.15
N SER A 187 5.31 -6.18 5.38
CA SER A 187 4.03 -5.51 5.62
C SER A 187 3.15 -5.53 4.36
N ASP A 188 3.75 -5.34 3.19
CA ASP A 188 3.04 -5.43 1.91
C ASP A 188 2.60 -6.88 1.61
N LEU A 189 3.36 -7.89 2.05
CA LEU A 189 2.98 -9.30 1.88
C LEU A 189 1.77 -9.68 2.73
N TYR A 190 1.65 -9.13 3.95
CA TYR A 190 0.43 -9.27 4.75
C TYR A 190 -0.78 -8.68 4.00
N ALA A 191 -0.65 -7.46 3.51
CA ALA A 191 -1.71 -6.80 2.74
C ALA A 191 -2.05 -7.60 1.47
N MET A 192 -1.05 -8.14 0.76
CA MET A 192 -1.26 -8.97 -0.43
C MET A 192 -1.98 -10.28 -0.11
N ALA A 193 -1.72 -10.90 1.05
CA ALA A 193 -2.47 -12.07 1.50
C ALA A 193 -3.94 -11.72 1.76
N CYS A 194 -4.22 -10.56 2.39
CA CYS A 194 -5.59 -10.05 2.53
C CYS A 194 -6.26 -9.81 1.17
N VAL A 195 -5.52 -9.25 0.19
CA VAL A 195 -6.02 -9.07 -1.20
C VAL A 195 -6.33 -10.41 -1.85
N THR A 196 -5.40 -11.36 -1.80
CA THR A 196 -5.58 -12.70 -2.39
C THR A 196 -6.83 -13.38 -1.82
N TYR A 197 -6.98 -13.33 -0.49
CA TYR A 197 -8.16 -13.87 0.18
C TYR A 197 -9.44 -13.18 -0.31
N ALA A 198 -9.43 -11.84 -0.39
CA ALA A 198 -10.59 -11.06 -0.81
C ALA A 198 -10.96 -11.26 -2.29
N VAL A 199 -9.99 -11.45 -3.18
CA VAL A 199 -10.25 -11.75 -4.59
C VAL A 199 -10.88 -13.13 -4.76
N LEU A 200 -10.42 -14.14 -3.97
CA LEU A 200 -10.94 -15.49 -4.03
C LEU A 200 -12.35 -15.63 -3.41
N THR A 201 -12.65 -14.91 -2.33
CA THR A 201 -13.87 -15.10 -1.53
C THR A 201 -14.89 -13.96 -1.65
N GLY A 202 -14.47 -12.81 -2.19
CA GLY A 202 -15.25 -11.57 -2.17
C GLY A 202 -15.14 -10.77 -0.86
N GLN A 203 -14.48 -11.29 0.19
CA GLN A 203 -14.36 -10.65 1.51
C GLN A 203 -12.92 -10.75 2.02
N PRO A 204 -12.41 -9.77 2.78
CA PRO A 204 -11.11 -9.90 3.44
C PRO A 204 -11.13 -11.03 4.49
N PRO A 205 -9.94 -11.56 4.89
CA PRO A 205 -9.84 -12.72 5.79
C PRO A 205 -10.38 -12.44 7.19
N PHE A 206 -10.40 -11.18 7.63
CA PHE A 206 -10.85 -10.77 8.95
C PHE A 206 -11.89 -9.65 8.85
N PRO A 207 -12.91 -9.59 9.75
CA PRO A 207 -13.95 -8.57 9.74
C PRO A 207 -13.47 -7.26 10.38
N VAL A 208 -12.34 -6.72 9.90
CA VAL A 208 -11.72 -5.47 10.38
C VAL A 208 -12.36 -4.28 9.66
N ARG A 209 -13.00 -3.38 10.40
CA ARG A 209 -13.63 -2.14 9.90
C ARG A 209 -12.90 -0.87 10.35
N SER A 210 -12.12 -0.99 11.43
CA SER A 210 -11.35 0.10 12.00
C SER A 210 -9.95 -0.36 12.42
N VAL A 211 -9.04 0.57 12.64
CA VAL A 211 -7.71 0.29 13.20
C VAL A 211 -7.84 -0.37 14.59
N GLN A 212 -8.84 0.07 15.38
CA GLN A 212 -9.10 -0.53 16.69
C GLN A 212 -9.52 -2.00 16.60
N ASP A 213 -10.30 -2.38 15.57
CA ASP A 213 -10.66 -3.80 15.36
C ASP A 213 -9.41 -4.64 15.07
N LEU A 214 -8.48 -4.08 14.26
CA LEU A 214 -7.21 -4.74 13.97
C LEU A 214 -6.36 -4.92 15.24
N LEU A 215 -6.23 -3.88 16.05
CA LEU A 215 -5.45 -3.90 17.30
C LEU A 215 -6.07 -4.82 18.38
N ARG A 216 -7.39 -4.99 18.38
CA ARG A 216 -8.10 -5.88 19.30
C ARG A 216 -8.08 -7.34 18.85
N ARG A 217 -7.70 -7.61 17.61
CA ARG A 217 -7.63 -8.99 17.12
C ARG A 217 -6.55 -9.76 17.87
N PRO A 218 -6.89 -10.89 18.54
CA PRO A 218 -5.88 -11.67 19.27
C PRO A 218 -4.77 -12.14 18.33
N PRO A 219 -3.50 -12.08 18.75
CA PRO A 219 -2.41 -12.74 18.03
C PRO A 219 -2.73 -14.23 17.86
N GLY A 220 -2.43 -14.79 16.68
CA GLY A 220 -2.76 -16.18 16.36
C GLY A 220 -4.18 -16.43 15.89
N THR A 221 -5.04 -15.38 15.76
CA THR A 221 -6.33 -15.54 15.07
C THR A 221 -6.12 -16.01 13.65
N MET A 222 -6.67 -17.17 13.31
CA MET A 222 -6.53 -17.78 11.98
C MET A 222 -7.63 -17.30 11.04
N PRO A 223 -7.33 -17.10 9.75
CA PRO A 223 -8.38 -16.87 8.75
C PRO A 223 -9.13 -18.17 8.49
N PRO A 224 -10.38 -18.11 8.01
CA PRO A 224 -11.07 -19.32 7.52
C PRO A 224 -10.28 -19.99 6.40
N LEU A 225 -10.25 -21.34 6.39
CA LEU A 225 -9.55 -22.09 5.35
C LEU A 225 -10.29 -21.99 4.01
N LEU A 226 -9.54 -21.87 2.93
CA LEU A 226 -10.08 -21.79 1.56
C LEU A 226 -10.25 -23.17 0.92
N SER A 227 -9.37 -24.12 1.25
CA SER A 227 -9.35 -25.44 0.63
C SER A 227 -10.67 -26.23 0.79
N PRO A 228 -11.37 -26.22 1.96
CA PRO A 228 -12.64 -26.94 2.09
C PRO A 228 -13.80 -26.29 1.32
N VAL A 229 -13.70 -24.97 1.05
CA VAL A 229 -14.80 -24.18 0.47
C VAL A 229 -14.65 -24.01 -1.05
N LEU A 230 -13.43 -23.76 -1.49
CA LEU A 230 -13.12 -23.44 -2.90
C LEU A 230 -12.44 -24.60 -3.63
N GLY A 231 -12.10 -25.69 -2.96
CA GLY A 231 -11.35 -26.81 -3.54
C GLY A 231 -9.90 -26.43 -3.90
N THR A 232 -9.36 -25.37 -3.28
CA THR A 232 -7.98 -24.97 -3.50
C THR A 232 -7.02 -25.95 -2.80
N PRO A 233 -5.76 -26.06 -3.25
CA PRO A 233 -4.78 -26.90 -2.58
C PRO A 233 -4.57 -26.48 -1.12
N PRO A 234 -4.44 -27.42 -0.15
CA PRO A 234 -4.17 -27.08 1.25
C PRO A 234 -2.90 -26.24 1.45
N ARG A 235 -1.92 -26.38 0.56
CA ARG A 235 -0.71 -25.55 0.57
C ARG A 235 -1.01 -24.06 0.45
N LEU A 236 -2.06 -23.66 -0.25
CA LEU A 236 -2.48 -22.26 -0.32
C LEU A 236 -2.89 -21.73 1.05
N ASP A 237 -3.64 -22.51 1.84
CA ASP A 237 -4.02 -22.11 3.19
C ASP A 237 -2.78 -21.88 4.06
N GLU A 238 -1.77 -22.78 3.99
CA GLU A 238 -0.51 -22.63 4.73
C GLU A 238 0.22 -21.34 4.37
N VAL A 239 0.32 -21.01 3.08
CA VAL A 239 0.98 -19.80 2.58
C VAL A 239 0.24 -18.55 3.06
N LEU A 240 -1.09 -18.52 2.95
CA LEU A 240 -1.89 -17.37 3.37
C LEU A 240 -1.87 -17.19 4.89
N ILE A 241 -1.94 -18.28 5.65
CA ILE A 241 -1.81 -18.25 7.13
C ILE A 241 -0.46 -17.66 7.53
N ALA A 242 0.63 -18.15 6.92
CA ALA A 242 1.97 -17.61 7.19
C ALA A 242 2.06 -16.12 6.86
N ALA A 243 1.56 -15.70 5.69
CA ALA A 243 1.58 -14.30 5.25
C ALA A 243 0.71 -13.38 6.14
N LEU A 244 -0.36 -13.92 6.76
CA LEU A 244 -1.26 -13.22 7.69
C LEU A 244 -0.80 -13.26 9.16
N SER A 245 0.42 -13.77 9.43
CA SER A 245 0.99 -13.77 10.78
C SER A 245 1.14 -12.35 11.33
N PHE A 246 0.88 -12.20 12.65
CA PHE A 246 1.18 -10.96 13.38
C PHE A 246 2.67 -10.63 13.33
N ASP A 247 3.53 -11.65 13.54
CA ASP A 247 4.97 -11.51 13.46
C ASP A 247 5.44 -11.47 11.99
N PRO A 248 6.00 -10.34 11.51
CA PRO A 248 6.55 -10.25 10.16
C PRO A 248 7.65 -11.30 9.86
N ALA A 249 8.35 -11.79 10.89
CA ALA A 249 9.41 -12.78 10.71
C ALA A 249 8.88 -14.14 10.23
N LEU A 250 7.62 -14.46 10.53
CA LEU A 250 6.97 -15.71 10.13
C LEU A 250 6.34 -15.65 8.71
N ARG A 251 6.28 -14.46 8.11
CA ARG A 251 5.73 -14.28 6.76
C ARG A 251 6.72 -14.74 5.69
N PRO A 252 6.27 -14.96 4.45
CA PRO A 252 7.16 -15.23 3.32
C PRO A 252 8.33 -14.25 3.28
N PRO A 253 9.55 -14.70 2.93
CA PRO A 253 10.73 -13.84 2.96
C PRO A 253 10.72 -12.76 1.88
N SER A 254 10.04 -13.00 0.75
CA SER A 254 9.93 -12.03 -0.34
C SER A 254 8.64 -12.18 -1.14
N ALA A 255 8.32 -11.16 -1.93
CA ALA A 255 7.16 -11.15 -2.82
C ALA A 255 7.33 -12.15 -3.99
N GLU A 256 8.55 -12.40 -4.43
CA GLU A 256 8.86 -13.44 -5.44
C GLU A 256 8.45 -14.82 -4.95
N ILE A 257 8.86 -15.19 -3.72
CA ILE A 257 8.52 -16.49 -3.14
C ILE A 257 7.01 -16.62 -2.96
N MET A 258 6.34 -15.57 -2.50
CA MET A 258 4.88 -15.58 -2.41
C MET A 258 4.23 -15.77 -3.80
N ALA A 259 4.74 -15.12 -4.84
CA ALA A 259 4.24 -15.28 -6.20
C ALA A 259 4.38 -16.73 -6.69
N GLU A 260 5.52 -17.37 -6.45
CA GLU A 260 5.75 -18.75 -6.82
C GLU A 260 4.79 -19.72 -6.13
N GLU A 261 4.50 -19.51 -4.84
CA GLU A 261 3.56 -20.35 -4.11
C GLU A 261 2.12 -20.18 -4.65
N LEU A 262 1.71 -18.94 -4.99
CA LEU A 262 0.40 -18.68 -5.59
C LEU A 262 0.28 -19.34 -6.97
N ASP A 263 1.31 -19.29 -7.81
CA ASP A 263 1.30 -19.96 -9.11
C ASP A 263 1.27 -21.48 -8.98
N ARG A 264 2.02 -22.05 -8.01
CA ARG A 264 1.95 -23.49 -7.74
C ARG A 264 0.56 -23.94 -7.33
N ALA A 265 -0.13 -23.11 -6.53
CA ALA A 265 -1.50 -23.36 -6.15
C ALA A 265 -2.45 -23.26 -7.36
N ALA A 266 -2.28 -22.24 -8.19
CA ALA A 266 -3.06 -22.06 -9.41
C ALA A 266 -2.91 -23.25 -10.38
N ALA A 267 -1.69 -23.76 -10.55
CA ALA A 267 -1.39 -24.89 -11.44
C ALA A 267 -2.02 -26.23 -11.00
N GLN A 268 -2.41 -26.36 -9.74
CA GLN A 268 -3.09 -27.56 -9.20
C GLN A 268 -4.62 -27.49 -9.35
N LEU A 269 -5.15 -26.33 -9.73
CA LEU A 269 -6.59 -26.16 -9.95
C LEU A 269 -6.95 -26.61 -11.37
N PRO A 270 -8.19 -27.12 -11.58
CA PRO A 270 -8.63 -27.45 -12.92
C PRO A 270 -8.61 -26.18 -13.78
N MET A 271 -8.09 -26.32 -15.00
CA MET A 271 -8.18 -25.24 -15.99
C MET A 271 -9.64 -24.92 -16.26
N PRO A 272 -10.04 -23.63 -16.28
CA PRO A 272 -11.41 -23.29 -16.58
C PRO A 272 -11.78 -23.83 -17.96
N GLU A 273 -12.76 -24.71 -18.02
CA GLU A 273 -13.46 -24.98 -19.27
C GLU A 273 -14.02 -23.63 -19.73
N ARG A 274 -13.76 -23.24 -21.00
CA ARG A 274 -14.24 -21.99 -21.61
C ARG A 274 -15.66 -21.71 -21.17
N ILE A 275 -15.84 -20.64 -20.43
CA ILE A 275 -17.01 -20.23 -19.68
C ILE A 275 -18.30 -20.49 -20.47
N GLN A 276 -19.00 -21.54 -20.13
CA GLN A 276 -20.43 -21.68 -20.31
C GLN A 276 -21.00 -21.98 -18.92
N SER A 277 -21.41 -20.95 -18.24
CA SER A 277 -22.36 -20.90 -17.12
C SER A 277 -21.87 -20.10 -15.93
N THR A 278 -22.72 -19.18 -15.55
CA THR A 278 -22.69 -18.33 -14.36
C THR A 278 -22.61 -19.21 -13.10
N GLN A 279 -21.42 -19.45 -12.56
CA GLN A 279 -21.30 -20.05 -11.25
C GLN A 279 -21.30 -18.94 -10.19
N VAL A 280 -22.33 -18.94 -9.39
CA VAL A 280 -22.46 -18.10 -8.21
C VAL A 280 -21.39 -18.48 -7.21
N ARG A 281 -20.50 -17.53 -6.82
CA ARG A 281 -19.55 -17.76 -5.73
C ARG A 281 -20.30 -18.15 -4.46
N PRO A 282 -19.85 -19.18 -3.72
CA PRO A 282 -20.36 -19.40 -2.38
C PRO A 282 -20.02 -18.18 -1.53
N ARG A 283 -21.03 -17.45 -1.06
CA ARG A 283 -20.84 -16.45 -0.01
C ARG A 283 -20.48 -17.19 1.26
N LEU A 284 -19.33 -16.91 1.83
CA LEU A 284 -18.98 -17.31 3.19
C LEU A 284 -19.96 -16.62 4.16
N ALA A 285 -21.06 -17.28 4.47
CA ALA A 285 -22.06 -16.79 5.42
C ALA A 285 -21.64 -17.25 6.83
N GLY A 286 -21.13 -16.32 7.62
CA GLY A 286 -20.81 -16.54 9.05
C GLY A 286 -19.42 -17.14 9.34
N PRO A 287 -19.03 -17.18 10.60
CA PRO A 287 -17.80 -17.86 11.02
C PRO A 287 -17.91 -19.35 10.67
N LEU A 288 -16.92 -19.85 9.92
CA LEU A 288 -16.79 -21.28 9.68
C LEU A 288 -16.51 -21.99 11.02
N PRO A 289 -16.96 -23.25 11.18
CA PRO A 289 -16.66 -24.00 12.41
C PRO A 289 -15.14 -24.13 12.59
N ASP A 290 -14.69 -23.99 13.85
CA ASP A 290 -13.30 -24.13 14.27
C ASP A 290 -12.71 -25.45 13.75
N GLY A 291 -11.98 -25.37 12.63
CA GLY A 291 -11.23 -26.49 12.08
C GLY A 291 -9.94 -26.64 12.88
N GLN A 292 -9.78 -27.73 13.61
CA GLN A 292 -8.48 -28.13 14.13
C GLN A 292 -7.53 -28.34 12.95
N LEU A 293 -6.47 -27.51 12.88
CA LEU A 293 -5.38 -27.70 11.94
C LEU A 293 -4.67 -29.03 12.22
N PRO A 294 -4.26 -29.78 11.19
CA PRO A 294 -3.26 -30.81 11.41
C PRO A 294 -2.01 -30.15 11.99
N GLY A 295 -1.58 -30.61 13.18
CA GLY A 295 -0.47 -30.07 13.95
C GLY A 295 0.89 -30.37 13.29
N GLY A 296 1.18 -29.69 12.20
CA GLY A 296 2.49 -29.66 11.56
C GLY A 296 3.22 -28.35 11.93
N PRO A 297 4.56 -28.35 12.00
CA PRO A 297 5.31 -27.12 12.19
C PRO A 297 5.01 -26.15 11.02
N PRO A 298 5.07 -24.83 11.27
CA PRO A 298 4.87 -23.83 10.21
C PRO A 298 5.87 -24.07 9.07
N PRO A 299 5.51 -23.72 7.83
CA PRO A 299 6.38 -23.93 6.68
C PRO A 299 7.74 -23.27 6.92
N HIS A 300 8.80 -24.07 6.84
CA HIS A 300 10.18 -23.57 6.87
C HIS A 300 10.49 -22.91 5.52
N TRP A 301 10.61 -21.60 5.52
CA TRP A 301 11.11 -20.86 4.37
C TRP A 301 12.62 -21.09 4.26
N PRO A 302 13.16 -21.40 3.08
CA PRO A 302 14.60 -21.50 2.92
C PRO A 302 15.25 -20.17 3.34
N HIS A 303 16.14 -20.25 4.33
CA HIS A 303 16.88 -19.10 4.81
C HIS A 303 17.78 -18.55 3.72
N SER A 304 17.68 -17.25 3.52
CA SER A 304 18.67 -16.37 2.90
C SER A 304 18.98 -16.61 1.41
N VAL A 305 18.29 -15.89 0.58
CA VAL A 305 19.01 -15.29 -0.56
C VAL A 305 19.88 -14.20 0.05
N SER A 306 21.19 -14.46 0.15
CA SER A 306 22.19 -13.49 0.56
C SER A 306 22.09 -12.30 -0.38
N ILE A 307 21.65 -11.16 0.14
CA ILE A 307 21.77 -9.88 -0.55
C ILE A 307 23.28 -9.65 -0.67
N PRO A 308 23.86 -9.50 -1.86
CA PRO A 308 25.27 -9.19 -1.99
C PRO A 308 25.54 -7.87 -1.25
N PRO A 309 26.65 -7.76 -0.47
CA PRO A 309 26.98 -6.53 0.22
C PRO A 309 27.11 -5.40 -0.80
N THR A 310 26.47 -4.29 -0.51
CA THR A 310 26.64 -3.03 -1.25
C THR A 310 28.13 -2.74 -1.35
N PRO A 311 28.68 -2.46 -2.52
CA PRO A 311 30.11 -2.12 -2.64
C PRO A 311 30.35 -0.79 -1.91
N THR A 312 30.97 -0.90 -0.74
CA THR A 312 31.51 0.21 0.03
C THR A 312 32.88 0.52 -0.57
N SER A 313 32.94 1.41 -1.53
CA SER A 313 34.05 2.33 -1.82
C SER A 313 33.95 2.83 -3.27
N LEU A 314 33.60 4.09 -3.40
CA LEU A 314 33.95 4.86 -4.58
C LEU A 314 35.46 5.12 -4.56
N PRO A 315 36.17 4.95 -5.68
CA PRO A 315 37.57 5.32 -5.75
C PRO A 315 37.72 6.85 -5.61
N PRO A 316 38.84 7.35 -5.04
CA PRO A 316 39.05 8.77 -4.90
C PRO A 316 39.24 9.41 -6.28
N THR A 317 38.36 10.35 -6.60
CA THR A 317 38.54 11.24 -7.76
C THR A 317 39.66 12.21 -7.47
N THR A 318 40.75 12.09 -8.21
CA THR A 318 41.82 13.08 -8.28
C THR A 318 41.27 14.36 -8.92
N HIS A 319 41.18 15.43 -8.13
CA HIS A 319 40.96 16.77 -8.65
C HIS A 319 42.29 17.39 -9.09
N PRO A 320 42.37 18.06 -10.25
CA PRO A 320 43.51 18.92 -10.56
C PRO A 320 43.39 20.22 -9.75
N SER A 321 44.52 20.59 -9.16
CA SER A 321 44.75 21.84 -8.42
C SER A 321 44.63 23.06 -9.31
N GLY A 322 44.02 24.09 -8.78
CA GLY A 322 44.24 25.46 -9.23
C GLY A 322 42.97 26.31 -9.29
N ILE A 323 42.78 27.16 -8.31
CA ILE A 323 42.63 28.61 -8.34
C ILE A 323 42.16 29.06 -6.95
N SER A 324 43.03 29.89 -6.33
CA SER A 324 42.72 30.70 -5.14
C SER A 324 41.64 31.74 -5.42
N GLN A 325 40.70 31.94 -4.48
CA GLN A 325 40.47 33.25 -3.81
C GLN A 325 39.27 33.23 -2.88
N VAL A 326 39.56 33.44 -1.61
CA VAL A 326 38.96 34.45 -0.70
C VAL A 326 37.42 34.61 -0.72
N HIS A 327 36.76 34.11 0.29
CA HIS A 327 35.64 34.78 0.95
C HIS A 327 35.51 34.29 2.41
N GLY A 328 35.34 35.26 3.32
CA GLY A 328 35.31 35.05 4.77
C GLY A 328 34.14 34.24 5.29
N PRO A 329 34.15 33.90 6.59
CA PRO A 329 33.18 32.99 7.19
C PRO A 329 31.78 33.63 7.27
N LEU A 330 30.77 32.85 6.82
CA LEU A 330 29.36 33.15 7.08
C LEU A 330 29.07 32.96 8.58
N PRO A 331 28.16 33.74 9.17
CA PRO A 331 27.81 33.61 10.58
C PRO A 331 27.14 32.27 10.85
N VAL A 332 27.65 31.56 11.83
CA VAL A 332 27.05 30.37 12.43
C VAL A 332 25.78 30.84 13.15
N ALA A 333 24.64 30.29 12.78
CA ALA A 333 23.41 30.44 13.55
C ALA A 333 23.62 29.74 14.89
N GLU A 334 23.45 30.48 15.99
CA GLU A 334 23.40 29.92 17.36
C GLU A 334 22.26 28.89 17.43
N GLU A 335 22.59 27.63 17.62
CA GLU A 335 21.64 26.61 18.06
C GLU A 335 21.16 26.98 19.48
N ASP A 336 19.87 27.16 19.62
CA ASP A 336 19.20 27.45 20.90
C ASP A 336 19.19 26.15 21.74
N ASP A 337 20.24 25.97 22.53
CA ASP A 337 20.44 24.84 23.47
C ASP A 337 19.50 24.98 24.68
N THR A 338 18.20 24.98 24.46
CA THR A 338 17.24 24.79 25.54
C THR A 338 17.11 23.31 25.87
N PRO A 339 17.47 22.87 27.08
CA PRO A 339 17.45 21.45 27.41
C PRO A 339 16.02 20.91 27.42
N LEU A 340 15.81 19.78 26.73
CA LEU A 340 14.54 19.08 26.51
C LEU A 340 13.67 18.88 27.77
N TRP A 341 14.27 18.84 28.97
CA TRP A 341 13.51 18.69 30.22
C TRP A 341 12.66 19.90 30.60
N GLN A 342 12.92 21.12 30.09
CA GLN A 342 12.09 22.30 30.34
C GLN A 342 10.72 22.20 29.65
N HIS A 343 10.62 21.53 28.52
CA HIS A 343 9.35 21.31 27.85
C HIS A 343 8.45 20.33 28.62
N TRP A 344 9.03 19.31 29.25
CA TRP A 344 8.29 18.33 30.05
C TRP A 344 7.75 18.91 31.36
N THR A 345 8.44 19.88 31.99
CA THR A 345 7.95 20.58 33.18
C THR A 345 6.75 21.46 32.84
N LEU A 346 6.74 22.14 31.69
CA LEU A 346 5.60 22.93 31.23
C LEU A 346 4.37 22.08 30.93
N VAL A 347 4.55 20.96 30.23
CA VAL A 347 3.47 20.01 29.95
C VAL A 347 2.89 19.42 31.24
N GLY A 348 3.73 19.06 32.20
CA GLY A 348 3.29 18.56 33.52
C GLY A 348 2.48 19.58 34.29
N LEU A 349 2.90 20.86 34.26
CA LEU A 349 2.17 21.95 34.94
C LEU A 349 0.78 22.19 34.33
N ILE A 350 0.69 22.18 32.99
CA ILE A 350 -0.59 22.33 32.28
C ILE A 350 -1.54 21.18 32.62
N ALA A 351 -1.04 19.93 32.59
CA ALA A 351 -1.83 18.77 32.95
C ALA A 351 -2.35 18.80 34.38
N LEU A 352 -1.54 19.28 35.33
CA LEU A 352 -1.95 19.45 36.73
C LEU A 352 -3.04 20.53 36.88
N LEU A 353 -2.93 21.65 36.18
CA LEU A 353 -3.93 22.72 36.20
C LEU A 353 -5.28 22.28 35.63
N VAL A 354 -5.25 21.51 34.53
CA VAL A 354 -6.47 20.93 33.92
C VAL A 354 -7.11 19.95 34.90
N PHE A 355 -6.34 19.09 35.55
CA PHE A 355 -6.81 18.11 36.53
C PHE A 355 -7.45 18.79 37.75
N LEU A 356 -6.82 19.83 38.31
CA LEU A 356 -7.38 20.61 39.41
C LEU A 356 -8.64 21.35 39.00
N GLY A 357 -8.73 21.87 37.78
CA GLY A 357 -9.92 22.51 37.22
C GLY A 357 -11.10 21.54 37.11
N VAL A 358 -10.86 20.32 36.67
CA VAL A 358 -11.89 19.27 36.59
C VAL A 358 -12.39 18.89 37.98
N ILE A 359 -11.51 18.75 38.98
CA ILE A 359 -11.89 18.47 40.36
C ILE A 359 -12.74 19.60 40.93
N ALA A 360 -12.33 20.85 40.73
CA ALA A 360 -13.10 22.01 41.20
C ALA A 360 -14.50 22.08 40.57
N LEU A 361 -14.60 21.78 39.27
CA LEU A 361 -15.89 21.75 38.58
C LEU A 361 -16.81 20.61 39.08
N THR A 362 -16.22 19.46 39.43
CA THR A 362 -16.97 18.32 39.99
C THR A 362 -17.48 18.61 41.40
N ILE A 363 -16.69 19.29 42.23
CA ILE A 363 -17.11 19.66 43.56
C ILE A 363 -18.26 20.72 43.52
N VAL A 364 -18.20 21.67 42.58
CA VAL A 364 -19.28 22.67 42.39
C VAL A 364 -20.56 22.03 41.82
N ALA A 365 -20.44 20.97 41.04
CA ALA A 365 -21.60 20.26 40.45
C ALA A 365 -22.27 19.26 41.43
N LEU A 366 -21.61 18.87 42.52
CA LEU A 366 -22.11 17.93 43.52
C LEU A 366 -22.51 18.56 44.83
N GLY A 367 -22.32 19.88 45.04
CA GLY A 367 -22.75 20.68 46.16
C GLY A 367 -23.90 21.61 45.80
#